data_6c67ae0957c4005af7df052b61b48909
#
_entry.id   6c67ae0957c4005af7df052b61b48909
#
_cell.length_a   1.000
_cell.length_b   1.000
_cell.length_c   1.000
_cell.angle_alpha   90.00
_cell.angle_beta   90.00
_cell.angle_gamma   90.00
#
_symmetry.space_group_name_H-M   'P 1'
#
loop_
_entity.id
_entity.type
_entity.pdbx_description
1 polymer ?
#
loop_
_entity_poly.entity_id
_entity_poly.type
_entity_poly.pdbx_seq_one_letter_code
_entity_poly.pdbx_strand_id
1 'polypeptide(L)'
;MDYTKYVLKSAEELESILARKDNLFVVACNKCFKEFSTTEEPECGAFAAIAESKGKHITGTAKLDFLCNKVQTEKKLTIPEGTENVVVISCGLGVQTVADLANVPVFTATNSLNYVGHHGMALTQKTCGACAQCYLNVTGGICPIVDCTKGLVNGQCGGAKNGKCEIDPKKDCAWEKIYQRLEKQGRTKEFLDQPVQLRDYSKVNVDAIKQYVAQARAKRYEGFYGGVHPVEHKEYTEHLALQKFPEPDTVIIPLAMHIGAPANPVVQAGDTVKVGQLIGEQAGFISANVHSSVSGTVLAVEPHTHPNKGPGVMSVVIKNDGKNTLDESVKPNKPLEELTPDEIVEIVRDKGIVGMGGATFPTYVKLKPGKPIDAVLINGSECEPYLTADHRVLLEYADDIVYGLRAMMKAVSAPEGVILIEDNKPDAVALLEEKVKPYDNIRVVAAKTQYPEGAEKMLIKKVMGRAVPSGKLPADVGCVVSNTSTAKAISDAIQKGMPLVERVVSVTGEYIKNPGNYMVKLGTNVQEIIDHCGGVTGEDVVLKMGGPMMGAPIQDTNVPIIKGSNGIIAIAADHTEEKECIK
;
A
#
# COMPACT_ATOMS: atom_id res chain seq x y z
N MET A 1 0.85 8.13 -12.34
CA MET A 1 0.61 9.38 -11.61
C MET A 1 0.74 10.52 -12.60
N ASP A 2 -0.33 11.30 -12.78
CA ASP A 2 -0.27 12.46 -13.65
C ASP A 2 0.31 13.62 -12.86
N TYR A 3 1.36 14.18 -13.41
CA TYR A 3 2.07 15.31 -12.83
C TYR A 3 1.58 16.60 -13.46
N THR A 4 2.03 17.71 -12.90
CA THR A 4 1.73 19.05 -13.38
C THR A 4 1.85 19.13 -14.89
N LYS A 5 0.76 19.45 -15.58
CA LYS A 5 0.74 19.72 -17.02
C LYS A 5 0.85 21.20 -17.28
N TYR A 6 1.71 21.56 -18.21
CA TYR A 6 1.78 22.91 -18.79
C TYR A 6 1.87 22.80 -20.30
N VAL A 7 1.43 23.83 -20.97
CA VAL A 7 1.53 23.97 -22.43
C VAL A 7 2.28 25.23 -22.78
N LEU A 8 2.92 25.27 -23.93
CA LEU A 8 3.48 26.52 -24.47
C LEU A 8 2.35 27.53 -24.62
N LYS A 9 2.71 28.80 -24.41
CA LYS A 9 1.85 29.92 -24.70
C LYS A 9 1.58 30.01 -26.21
N SER A 10 0.54 30.76 -26.61
CA SER A 10 0.25 30.99 -28.01
C SER A 10 1.43 31.69 -28.72
N ALA A 11 1.50 31.54 -30.04
CA ALA A 11 2.55 32.19 -30.82
C ALA A 11 2.61 33.73 -30.58
N GLU A 12 1.44 34.38 -30.47
CA GLU A 12 1.33 35.81 -30.18
C GLU A 12 1.88 36.16 -28.77
N GLU A 13 1.59 35.34 -27.76
CA GLU A 13 2.15 35.54 -26.42
C GLU A 13 3.67 35.33 -26.39
N LEU A 14 4.18 34.32 -27.12
CA LEU A 14 5.62 34.07 -27.25
C LEU A 14 6.31 35.19 -28.01
N GLU A 15 5.74 35.71 -29.10
CA GLU A 15 6.25 36.86 -29.83
C GLU A 15 6.30 38.11 -28.95
N SER A 16 5.28 38.34 -28.13
CA SER A 16 5.27 39.44 -27.16
C SER A 16 6.41 39.34 -26.12
N ILE A 17 6.80 38.12 -25.72
CA ILE A 17 7.94 37.89 -24.83
C ILE A 17 9.24 38.20 -25.59
N LEU A 18 9.38 37.70 -26.82
CA LEU A 18 10.56 37.84 -27.65
C LEU A 18 10.77 39.28 -28.14
N ALA A 19 9.72 40.08 -28.28
CA ALA A 19 9.80 41.47 -28.69
C ALA A 19 10.50 42.39 -27.67
N ARG A 20 10.65 41.99 -26.43
CA ARG A 20 11.00 42.86 -25.31
C ARG A 20 12.49 43.09 -25.11
N LYS A 21 13.31 42.05 -25.31
CA LYS A 21 14.76 42.09 -25.03
C LYS A 21 15.53 41.13 -25.92
N ASP A 22 16.83 41.40 -26.09
CA ASP A 22 17.64 40.70 -27.07
C ASP A 22 18.52 39.58 -26.47
N ASN A 23 18.93 39.71 -25.19
CA ASN A 23 19.81 38.74 -24.52
C ASN A 23 19.02 37.85 -23.56
N LEU A 24 18.69 36.63 -24.00
CA LEU A 24 17.80 35.71 -23.29
C LEU A 24 18.56 34.51 -22.74
N PHE A 25 18.33 34.18 -21.50
CA PHE A 25 18.69 32.87 -20.94
C PHE A 25 17.45 32.00 -20.83
N VAL A 26 17.51 30.77 -21.37
CA VAL A 26 16.36 29.83 -21.35
C VAL A 26 16.59 28.72 -20.36
N VAL A 27 15.68 28.55 -19.41
CA VAL A 27 15.75 27.47 -18.44
C VAL A 27 14.47 26.63 -18.43
N ALA A 28 14.61 25.31 -18.56
CA ALA A 28 13.49 24.38 -18.50
C ALA A 28 13.56 23.48 -17.27
N CYS A 29 12.38 23.18 -16.73
CA CYS A 29 12.22 22.14 -15.75
C CYS A 29 12.22 20.77 -16.43
N ASN A 30 13.19 19.92 -16.08
CA ASN A 30 13.33 18.63 -16.74
C ASN A 30 12.22 17.66 -16.33
N LYS A 31 11.84 17.60 -15.07
CA LYS A 31 10.75 16.72 -14.56
C LYS A 31 10.45 16.96 -13.07
N CYS A 32 9.21 16.67 -12.66
CA CYS A 32 8.87 16.52 -11.24
C CYS A 32 9.44 15.22 -10.67
N PHE A 33 9.37 14.11 -11.44
CA PHE A 33 10.07 12.84 -11.20
C PHE A 33 10.42 12.27 -12.58
N LYS A 34 11.65 11.82 -12.78
CA LYS A 34 12.12 11.30 -14.07
C LYS A 34 11.27 10.17 -14.64
N GLU A 35 10.63 9.40 -13.76
CA GLU A 35 9.87 8.20 -14.10
C GLU A 35 8.42 8.49 -14.53
N PHE A 36 7.95 9.72 -14.37
CA PHE A 36 6.51 10.01 -14.42
C PHE A 36 6.09 11.12 -15.41
N SER A 37 6.96 11.54 -16.29
CA SER A 37 6.62 12.52 -17.33
C SER A 37 6.04 11.80 -18.54
N THR A 38 4.74 11.98 -18.78
CA THR A 38 4.02 11.48 -19.96
C THR A 38 3.75 12.55 -21.01
N THR A 39 4.24 13.77 -20.80
CA THR A 39 4.09 14.86 -21.76
C THR A 39 5.38 15.04 -22.55
N GLU A 40 5.27 15.16 -23.87
CA GLU A 40 6.32 15.70 -24.71
C GLU A 40 6.64 17.10 -24.18
N GLU A 41 7.78 17.24 -23.50
CA GLU A 41 8.20 18.52 -22.95
C GLU A 41 8.70 19.40 -24.09
N PRO A 42 8.28 20.68 -24.15
CA PRO A 42 8.92 21.63 -25.03
C PRO A 42 10.38 21.76 -24.61
N GLU A 43 11.27 21.31 -25.44
CA GLU A 43 12.70 21.37 -25.15
C GLU A 43 13.19 22.84 -25.15
N CYS A 44 14.13 23.16 -24.25
CA CYS A 44 14.80 24.44 -24.24
C CYS A 44 15.33 24.81 -25.64
N GLY A 45 15.86 23.81 -26.35
CA GLY A 45 16.38 23.96 -27.70
C GLY A 45 15.34 24.40 -28.74
N ALA A 46 14.11 23.87 -28.63
CA ALA A 46 13.04 24.27 -29.55
C ALA A 46 12.65 25.75 -29.36
N PHE A 47 12.54 26.20 -28.11
CA PHE A 47 12.27 27.62 -27.84
C PHE A 47 13.47 28.52 -28.25
N ALA A 48 14.70 28.08 -27.96
CA ALA A 48 15.91 28.81 -28.35
C ALA A 48 15.98 28.99 -29.87
N ALA A 49 15.71 27.93 -30.64
CA ALA A 49 15.68 28.02 -32.11
C ALA A 49 14.60 29.00 -32.63
N ILE A 50 13.42 29.05 -32.00
CA ILE A 50 12.38 30.04 -32.33
C ILE A 50 12.89 31.46 -32.01
N ALA A 51 13.53 31.66 -30.86
CA ALA A 51 14.07 32.96 -30.47
C ALA A 51 15.19 33.44 -31.45
N GLU A 52 16.10 32.54 -31.79
CA GLU A 52 17.18 32.83 -32.75
C GLU A 52 16.64 33.15 -34.16
N SER A 53 15.62 32.41 -34.62
CA SER A 53 14.95 32.71 -35.91
C SER A 53 14.30 34.08 -35.95
N LYS A 54 14.01 34.68 -34.79
CA LYS A 54 13.50 36.04 -34.62
C LYS A 54 14.62 37.06 -34.34
N GLY A 55 15.88 36.68 -34.50
CA GLY A 55 17.05 37.54 -34.32
C GLY A 55 17.39 37.84 -32.86
N LYS A 56 16.97 37.00 -31.93
CA LYS A 56 17.28 37.13 -30.50
C LYS A 56 18.55 36.36 -30.15
N HIS A 57 19.38 36.96 -29.31
CA HIS A 57 20.60 36.32 -28.83
C HIS A 57 20.29 35.45 -27.57
N ILE A 58 20.65 34.18 -27.63
CA ILE A 58 20.55 33.27 -26.51
C ILE A 58 21.89 33.22 -25.76
N THR A 59 21.93 33.76 -24.54
CA THR A 59 23.12 33.78 -23.69
C THR A 59 23.47 32.41 -23.12
N GLY A 60 22.49 31.47 -23.11
CA GLY A 60 22.66 30.10 -22.69
C GLY A 60 21.35 29.41 -22.46
N THR A 61 21.42 28.08 -22.29
CA THR A 61 20.27 27.25 -21.97
C THR A 61 20.61 26.36 -20.77
N ALA A 62 19.62 26.07 -19.90
CA ALA A 62 19.78 25.14 -18.81
C ALA A 62 18.53 24.23 -18.67
N LYS A 63 18.76 22.98 -18.31
CA LYS A 63 17.70 22.02 -18.03
C LYS A 63 17.93 21.46 -16.62
N LEU A 64 17.06 21.78 -15.69
CA LEU A 64 17.19 21.42 -14.28
C LEU A 64 15.98 20.65 -13.77
N ASP A 65 16.20 19.62 -12.93
CA ASP A 65 15.14 18.91 -12.25
C ASP A 65 14.58 19.78 -11.10
N PHE A 66 13.28 19.77 -10.90
CA PHE A 66 12.62 20.39 -9.76
C PHE A 66 12.90 21.90 -9.59
N LEU A 67 12.72 22.69 -10.62
CA LEU A 67 12.86 24.16 -10.51
C LEU A 67 12.04 24.79 -9.38
N CYS A 68 11.01 24.12 -8.89
CA CYS A 68 10.22 24.55 -7.72
C CYS A 68 10.95 24.36 -6.38
N ASN A 69 12.03 23.56 -6.32
CA ASN A 69 12.85 23.41 -5.13
C ASN A 69 13.87 24.55 -5.05
N LYS A 70 13.59 25.55 -4.20
CA LYS A 70 14.40 26.76 -4.09
C LYS A 70 15.88 26.45 -3.77
N VAL A 71 16.14 25.60 -2.78
CA VAL A 71 17.52 25.28 -2.36
C VAL A 71 18.31 24.57 -3.47
N GLN A 72 17.67 23.67 -4.19
CA GLN A 72 18.32 22.96 -5.29
C GLN A 72 18.53 23.88 -6.50
N THR A 73 17.54 24.70 -6.83
CA THR A 73 17.61 25.64 -7.93
C THR A 73 18.67 26.71 -7.68
N GLU A 74 18.75 27.27 -6.47
CA GLU A 74 19.77 28.23 -6.07
C GLU A 74 21.21 27.68 -6.22
N LYS A 75 21.42 26.40 -5.90
CA LYS A 75 22.73 25.75 -6.04
C LYS A 75 23.12 25.43 -7.48
N LYS A 76 22.15 25.21 -8.37
CA LYS A 76 22.41 24.67 -9.72
C LYS A 76 22.16 25.68 -10.85
N LEU A 77 21.36 26.72 -10.59
CA LEU A 77 21.01 27.71 -11.58
C LEU A 77 22.09 28.77 -11.64
N THR A 78 22.85 28.80 -12.73
CA THR A 78 23.80 29.87 -13.04
C THR A 78 23.29 30.63 -14.25
N ILE A 79 22.96 31.90 -14.05
CA ILE A 79 22.51 32.79 -15.13
C ILE A 79 23.77 33.44 -15.74
N PRO A 80 24.03 33.26 -17.04
CA PRO A 80 25.22 33.86 -17.70
C PRO A 80 25.27 35.39 -17.57
N GLU A 81 26.48 35.92 -17.50
CA GLU A 81 26.70 37.37 -17.56
C GLU A 81 26.21 37.96 -18.88
N GLY A 82 25.67 39.16 -18.84
CA GLY A 82 25.07 39.81 -20.01
C GLY A 82 23.63 39.37 -20.31
N THR A 83 23.05 38.43 -19.53
CA THR A 83 21.64 38.09 -19.66
C THR A 83 20.76 39.25 -19.20
N GLU A 84 19.82 39.66 -20.03
CA GLU A 84 18.85 40.71 -19.71
C GLU A 84 17.50 40.16 -19.23
N ASN A 85 17.14 38.99 -19.70
CA ASN A 85 15.89 38.32 -19.30
C ASN A 85 16.07 36.82 -19.22
N VAL A 86 15.35 36.18 -18.29
CA VAL A 86 15.26 34.72 -18.18
C VAL A 86 13.90 34.26 -18.66
N VAL A 87 13.88 33.31 -19.58
CA VAL A 87 12.66 32.66 -20.04
C VAL A 87 12.58 31.27 -19.43
N VAL A 88 11.49 30.98 -18.72
CA VAL A 88 11.30 29.73 -17.98
C VAL A 88 10.24 28.86 -18.64
N ILE A 89 10.61 27.63 -18.95
CA ILE A 89 9.73 26.58 -19.47
C ILE A 89 9.43 25.63 -18.30
N SER A 90 8.37 25.92 -17.55
CA SER A 90 8.01 25.18 -16.33
C SER A 90 6.57 25.48 -15.90
N CYS A 91 6.07 24.72 -14.93
CA CYS A 91 4.85 25.12 -14.23
C CYS A 91 5.06 26.42 -13.43
N GLY A 92 3.98 27.08 -13.06
CA GLY A 92 4.03 28.36 -12.35
C GLY A 92 4.82 28.35 -11.04
N LEU A 93 5.05 27.17 -10.42
CA LEU A 93 5.92 27.08 -9.23
C LEU A 93 7.40 27.27 -9.59
N GLY A 94 7.87 26.54 -10.60
CA GLY A 94 9.25 26.69 -11.06
C GLY A 94 9.53 28.11 -11.54
N VAL A 95 8.59 28.71 -12.26
CA VAL A 95 8.69 30.11 -12.71
C VAL A 95 8.84 31.07 -11.53
N GLN A 96 7.98 30.96 -10.52
CA GLN A 96 8.03 31.82 -9.32
C GLN A 96 9.34 31.64 -8.53
N THR A 97 9.83 30.41 -8.44
CA THR A 97 11.10 30.10 -7.76
C THR A 97 12.28 30.73 -8.49
N VAL A 98 12.35 30.61 -9.82
CA VAL A 98 13.39 31.24 -10.62
C VAL A 98 13.28 32.77 -10.53
N ALA A 99 12.06 33.34 -10.54
CA ALA A 99 11.85 34.77 -10.38
C ALA A 99 12.27 35.33 -9.02
N ASP A 100 12.26 34.52 -7.97
CA ASP A 100 12.77 34.92 -6.66
C ASP A 100 14.30 34.87 -6.56
N LEU A 101 14.95 34.07 -7.41
CA LEU A 101 16.41 33.88 -7.41
C LEU A 101 17.14 34.76 -8.45
N ALA A 102 16.47 35.13 -9.53
CA ALA A 102 17.04 35.89 -10.59
C ALA A 102 17.09 37.41 -10.28
N ASN A 103 18.21 38.06 -10.63
CA ASN A 103 18.37 39.52 -10.51
C ASN A 103 17.86 40.28 -11.75
N VAL A 104 17.35 39.55 -12.74
CA VAL A 104 16.82 40.08 -14.00
C VAL A 104 15.36 39.64 -14.17
N PRO A 105 14.58 40.31 -15.02
CA PRO A 105 13.19 39.93 -15.28
C PRO A 105 13.06 38.49 -15.76
N VAL A 106 12.05 37.82 -15.22
CA VAL A 106 11.73 36.42 -15.53
C VAL A 106 10.37 36.33 -16.19
N PHE A 107 10.32 35.65 -17.32
CA PHE A 107 9.12 35.42 -18.11
C PHE A 107 8.85 33.92 -18.23
N THR A 108 7.57 33.54 -18.24
CA THR A 108 7.19 32.16 -18.53
C THR A 108 6.76 31.99 -19.97
N ALA A 109 7.30 30.98 -20.63
CA ALA A 109 6.85 30.56 -21.97
C ALA A 109 5.64 29.61 -21.91
N THR A 110 5.13 29.28 -20.70
CA THR A 110 4.13 28.24 -20.50
C THR A 110 2.93 28.71 -19.68
N ASN A 111 1.79 28.05 -19.90
CA ASN A 111 0.58 28.15 -19.09
C ASN A 111 0.38 26.81 -18.34
N SER A 112 0.20 26.86 -17.01
CA SER A 112 -0.07 25.67 -16.21
C SER A 112 -1.53 25.27 -16.33
N LEU A 113 -1.79 24.07 -16.84
CA LEU A 113 -3.13 23.53 -17.06
C LEU A 113 -3.63 22.70 -15.89
N ASN A 114 -2.71 22.08 -15.19
CA ASN A 114 -3.04 21.18 -14.10
C ASN A 114 -1.91 21.18 -13.06
N TYR A 115 -2.33 21.05 -11.80
CA TYR A 115 -1.45 21.04 -10.65
C TYR A 115 -1.85 19.87 -9.74
N VAL A 116 -1.35 18.69 -10.09
CA VAL A 116 -1.67 17.49 -9.32
C VAL A 116 -0.37 16.73 -9.03
N GLY A 117 -0.08 16.56 -7.76
CA GLY A 117 1.03 15.77 -7.30
C GLY A 117 1.97 16.53 -6.36
N HIS A 118 2.75 15.79 -5.60
CA HIS A 118 3.82 16.33 -4.79
C HIS A 118 4.99 16.77 -5.69
N HIS A 119 5.37 18.01 -5.56
CA HIS A 119 6.54 18.58 -6.21
C HIS A 119 7.79 18.20 -5.42
N GLY A 120 8.29 16.99 -5.62
CA GLY A 120 9.41 16.49 -4.84
C GLY A 120 9.13 16.53 -3.33
N MET A 121 10.02 16.04 -2.51
CA MET A 121 9.90 16.09 -1.04
C MET A 121 10.25 17.46 -0.44
N ALA A 122 10.38 18.51 -1.25
CA ALA A 122 10.67 19.85 -0.76
C ALA A 122 9.38 20.63 -0.54
N LEU A 123 9.22 21.18 0.66
CA LEU A 123 8.20 22.18 0.96
C LEU A 123 8.46 23.39 0.06
N THR A 124 7.58 23.66 -0.89
CA THR A 124 7.64 24.90 -1.69
C THR A 124 6.88 25.99 -0.95
N GLN A 125 7.47 27.17 -0.85
CA GLN A 125 6.78 28.35 -0.32
C GLN A 125 5.83 28.97 -1.33
N LYS A 126 5.76 28.45 -2.54
CA LYS A 126 4.96 28.96 -3.65
C LYS A 126 3.82 28.01 -3.98
N THR A 127 2.75 28.55 -4.49
CA THR A 127 1.57 27.81 -4.96
C THR A 127 1.21 28.27 -6.38
N CYS A 128 0.49 27.41 -7.12
CA CYS A 128 0.01 27.73 -8.45
C CYS A 128 -1.47 27.34 -8.57
N GLY A 129 -2.30 28.21 -9.09
CA GLY A 129 -3.74 27.96 -9.25
C GLY A 129 -4.11 27.15 -10.49
N ALA A 130 -3.13 26.74 -11.33
CA ALA A 130 -3.36 26.02 -12.60
C ALA A 130 -4.50 26.65 -13.44
N CYS A 131 -4.48 27.97 -13.54
CA CYS A 131 -5.58 28.74 -14.15
C CYS A 131 -5.53 28.78 -15.68
N ALA A 132 -4.60 28.06 -16.31
CA ALA A 132 -4.36 28.03 -17.76
C ALA A 132 -4.13 29.39 -18.43
N GLN A 133 -3.95 30.45 -17.62
CA GLN A 133 -3.69 31.81 -18.04
C GLN A 133 -2.67 32.43 -17.07
N CYS A 134 -1.38 32.28 -17.41
CA CYS A 134 -0.32 32.66 -16.49
C CYS A 134 -0.05 34.17 -16.51
N TYR A 135 -0.28 34.84 -15.38
CA TYR A 135 -0.08 36.29 -15.18
C TYR A 135 1.35 36.65 -14.77
N LEU A 136 2.24 35.70 -14.58
CA LEU A 136 3.59 35.94 -14.04
C LEU A 136 4.42 36.91 -14.90
N ASN A 137 4.15 36.95 -16.21
CA ASN A 137 4.85 37.87 -17.14
C ASN A 137 4.57 39.34 -16.85
N VAL A 138 3.38 39.67 -16.41
CA VAL A 138 2.96 41.07 -16.14
C VAL A 138 3.13 41.44 -14.67
N THR A 139 3.32 40.49 -13.78
CA THR A 139 3.41 40.71 -12.33
C THR A 139 4.82 40.46 -11.76
N GLY A 140 5.83 40.45 -12.60
CA GLY A 140 7.22 40.27 -12.17
C GLY A 140 7.51 38.93 -11.51
N GLY A 141 6.75 37.86 -11.86
CA GLY A 141 6.96 36.50 -11.32
C GLY A 141 6.25 36.24 -9.99
N ILE A 142 5.34 37.07 -9.54
CA ILE A 142 4.48 36.87 -8.36
C ILE A 142 3.06 36.55 -8.82
N CYS A 143 2.48 35.44 -8.38
CA CYS A 143 1.17 34.99 -8.84
C CYS A 143 0.03 35.75 -8.13
N PRO A 144 -0.75 36.60 -8.82
CA PRO A 144 -1.83 37.36 -8.19
C PRO A 144 -3.04 36.48 -7.84
N ILE A 145 -3.20 35.33 -8.54
CA ILE A 145 -4.34 34.41 -8.31
C ILE A 145 -4.27 33.74 -6.93
N VAL A 146 -3.07 33.33 -6.52
CA VAL A 146 -2.88 32.57 -5.25
C VAL A 146 -2.29 33.42 -4.14
N ASP A 147 -1.52 34.46 -4.48
CA ASP A 147 -0.90 35.31 -3.48
C ASP A 147 -1.85 36.43 -3.01
N CYS A 148 -2.73 36.92 -3.85
CA CYS A 148 -3.79 37.85 -3.44
C CYS A 148 -4.99 37.06 -2.91
N THR A 149 -5.39 37.34 -1.67
CA THR A 149 -6.56 36.68 -1.02
C THR A 149 -7.87 36.87 -1.81
N LYS A 150 -7.98 37.97 -2.56
CA LYS A 150 -9.12 38.24 -3.44
C LYS A 150 -8.92 37.76 -4.89
N GLY A 151 -7.74 37.25 -5.24
CA GLY A 151 -7.42 36.79 -6.60
C GLY A 151 -7.49 37.89 -7.67
N LEU A 152 -7.24 39.15 -7.30
CA LEU A 152 -7.29 40.28 -8.23
C LEU A 152 -6.12 40.24 -9.22
N VAL A 153 -6.39 40.54 -10.49
CA VAL A 153 -5.38 40.45 -11.58
C VAL A 153 -4.95 41.81 -12.17
N ASN A 154 -5.63 42.89 -11.80
CA ASN A 154 -5.41 44.24 -12.37
C ASN A 154 -4.93 45.31 -11.37
N GLY A 155 -4.42 44.90 -10.22
CA GLY A 155 -3.97 45.83 -9.19
C GLY A 155 -4.56 45.56 -7.82
N GLN A 156 -4.14 46.35 -6.84
CA GLN A 156 -4.59 46.18 -5.46
C GLN A 156 -6.03 46.71 -5.23
N CYS A 157 -6.68 46.16 -4.22
CA CYS A 157 -8.05 46.52 -3.84
C CYS A 157 -8.19 47.87 -3.08
N GLY A 158 -7.07 48.51 -2.74
CA GLY A 158 -7.05 49.74 -1.93
C GLY A 158 -7.22 49.53 -0.41
N GLY A 159 -7.45 48.29 0.05
CA GLY A 159 -7.66 47.99 1.48
C GLY A 159 -6.39 47.58 2.25
N ALA A 160 -5.26 47.48 1.57
CA ALA A 160 -4.00 47.15 2.23
C ALA A 160 -3.55 48.25 3.19
N LYS A 161 -3.06 47.88 4.38
CA LYS A 161 -2.51 48.80 5.39
C LYS A 161 -1.15 48.33 5.84
N ASN A 162 -0.14 49.20 5.77
CA ASN A 162 1.22 48.90 6.19
C ASN A 162 1.79 47.63 5.55
N GLY A 163 1.54 47.43 4.27
CA GLY A 163 2.01 46.23 3.55
C GLY A 163 1.19 44.97 3.81
N LYS A 164 0.16 44.99 4.62
CA LYS A 164 -0.65 43.82 4.99
C LYS A 164 -1.99 43.78 4.27
N CYS A 165 -2.45 42.56 3.99
CA CYS A 165 -3.74 42.31 3.35
C CYS A 165 -4.91 42.68 4.28
N GLU A 166 -5.95 43.37 3.76
CA GLU A 166 -7.13 43.72 4.55
C GLU A 166 -7.96 42.51 5.00
N ILE A 167 -7.91 41.41 4.25
CA ILE A 167 -8.66 40.18 4.58
C ILE A 167 -7.89 39.31 5.57
N ASP A 168 -6.56 39.29 5.50
CA ASP A 168 -5.69 38.55 6.41
C ASP A 168 -4.51 39.43 6.85
N PRO A 169 -4.62 40.08 8.04
CA PRO A 169 -3.56 40.96 8.54
C PRO A 169 -2.22 40.30 8.81
N LYS A 170 -2.16 38.96 8.85
CA LYS A 170 -0.90 38.21 8.97
C LYS A 170 -0.18 38.07 7.61
N LYS A 171 -0.92 38.19 6.51
CA LYS A 171 -0.42 38.03 5.16
C LYS A 171 0.00 39.36 4.57
N ASP A 172 1.14 39.40 3.88
CA ASP A 172 1.56 40.58 3.12
C ASP A 172 0.65 40.78 1.90
N CYS A 173 0.45 42.03 1.51
CA CYS A 173 -0.30 42.34 0.30
C CYS A 173 0.47 41.91 -0.95
N ALA A 174 -0.09 40.97 -1.73
CA ALA A 174 0.55 40.48 -2.94
C ALA A 174 0.80 41.59 -3.96
N TRP A 175 -0.13 42.50 -4.12
CA TRP A 175 -0.02 43.60 -5.09
C TRP A 175 1.02 44.64 -4.69
N GLU A 176 1.22 44.88 -3.41
CA GLU A 176 2.31 45.74 -2.95
C GLU A 176 3.68 45.12 -3.26
N LYS A 177 3.82 43.81 -3.04
CA LYS A 177 5.02 43.05 -3.46
C LYS A 177 5.22 43.07 -4.98
N ILE A 178 4.14 42.97 -5.75
CA ILE A 178 4.19 43.02 -7.21
C ILE A 178 4.71 44.41 -7.66
N TYR A 179 4.17 45.49 -7.11
CA TYR A 179 4.63 46.86 -7.44
C TYR A 179 6.09 47.05 -7.08
N GLN A 180 6.52 46.70 -5.89
CA GLN A 180 7.93 46.80 -5.48
C GLN A 180 8.85 45.97 -6.38
N ARG A 181 8.41 44.81 -6.84
CA ARG A 181 9.18 43.97 -7.79
C ARG A 181 9.28 44.62 -9.15
N LEU A 182 8.17 45.14 -9.69
CA LEU A 182 8.12 45.81 -10.98
C LEU A 182 8.93 47.12 -10.97
N GLU A 183 8.90 47.85 -9.86
CA GLU A 183 9.70 49.08 -9.68
C GLU A 183 11.21 48.77 -9.74
N LYS A 184 11.65 47.74 -8.98
CA LYS A 184 13.06 47.29 -9.04
C LYS A 184 13.48 46.82 -10.42
N GLN A 185 12.55 46.31 -11.23
CA GLN A 185 12.81 45.84 -12.60
C GLN A 185 12.65 46.97 -13.64
N GLY A 186 12.28 48.22 -13.25
CA GLY A 186 11.97 49.31 -14.16
C GLY A 186 10.74 49.07 -15.06
N ARG A 187 9.81 48.19 -14.62
CA ARG A 187 8.69 47.70 -15.42
C ARG A 187 7.31 48.22 -14.96
N THR A 188 7.29 49.17 -14.05
CA THR A 188 6.03 49.71 -13.52
C THR A 188 5.18 50.35 -14.63
N LYS A 189 5.80 51.11 -15.53
CA LYS A 189 5.10 51.71 -16.67
C LYS A 189 4.52 50.66 -17.60
N GLU A 190 5.29 49.61 -17.89
CA GLU A 190 4.86 48.50 -18.74
C GLU A 190 3.58 47.83 -18.15
N PHE A 191 3.50 47.66 -16.83
CA PHE A 191 2.32 47.13 -16.19
C PHE A 191 1.12 48.12 -16.27
N LEU A 192 1.34 49.38 -16.03
CA LEU A 192 0.27 50.40 -16.06
C LEU A 192 -0.31 50.64 -17.46
N ASP A 193 0.48 50.48 -18.49
CA ASP A 193 0.08 50.64 -19.89
C ASP A 193 -0.61 49.37 -20.46
N GLN A 194 -0.65 48.28 -19.70
CA GLN A 194 -1.32 47.02 -20.11
C GLN A 194 -2.85 47.19 -20.20
N PRO A 195 -3.51 46.57 -21.16
CA PRO A 195 -4.96 46.49 -21.17
C PRO A 195 -5.46 45.72 -19.95
N VAL A 196 -6.68 46.04 -19.55
CA VAL A 196 -7.34 45.31 -18.42
C VAL A 196 -7.33 43.81 -18.68
N GLN A 197 -6.75 43.06 -17.75
CA GLN A 197 -6.69 41.62 -17.83
C GLN A 197 -8.03 41.03 -17.43
N LEU A 198 -8.66 40.29 -18.32
CA LEU A 198 -9.88 39.52 -18.02
C LEU A 198 -9.50 38.07 -17.74
N ARG A 199 -10.04 37.55 -16.66
CA ARG A 199 -9.87 36.15 -16.34
C ARG A 199 -10.83 35.31 -17.17
N ASP A 200 -10.28 34.51 -18.08
CA ASP A 200 -11.05 33.64 -18.95
C ASP A 200 -11.19 32.25 -18.32
N TYR A 201 -12.32 32.00 -17.69
CA TYR A 201 -12.65 30.73 -17.07
C TYR A 201 -12.89 29.60 -18.06
N SER A 202 -13.11 29.90 -19.37
CA SER A 202 -13.26 28.87 -20.39
C SER A 202 -11.93 28.12 -20.68
N LYS A 203 -10.81 28.77 -20.40
CA LYS A 203 -9.47 28.16 -20.50
C LYS A 203 -9.20 27.12 -19.40
N VAL A 204 -9.94 27.18 -18.29
CA VAL A 204 -9.90 26.14 -17.26
C VAL A 204 -10.68 24.95 -17.78
N ASN A 205 -9.98 23.97 -18.35
CA ASN A 205 -10.61 22.80 -18.93
C ASN A 205 -11.17 21.89 -17.82
N VAL A 206 -12.40 22.18 -17.42
CA VAL A 206 -13.13 21.43 -16.37
C VAL A 206 -13.31 19.97 -16.77
N ASP A 207 -13.47 19.68 -18.07
CA ASP A 207 -13.65 18.31 -18.54
C ASP A 207 -12.32 17.55 -18.56
N ALA A 208 -11.21 18.20 -18.89
CA ALA A 208 -9.89 17.62 -18.70
C ALA A 208 -9.59 17.39 -17.22
N ILE A 209 -10.04 18.28 -16.31
CA ILE A 209 -9.94 18.07 -14.86
C ILE A 209 -10.81 16.89 -14.42
N LYS A 210 -12.04 16.79 -14.95
CA LYS A 210 -12.94 15.66 -14.65
C LYS A 210 -12.40 14.34 -15.20
N GLN A 211 -11.96 14.32 -16.46
CA GLN A 211 -11.32 13.14 -17.08
C GLN A 211 -10.04 12.78 -16.35
N TYR A 212 -9.25 13.76 -15.96
CA TYR A 212 -8.05 13.58 -15.18
C TYR A 212 -8.37 13.00 -13.79
N VAL A 213 -9.35 13.56 -13.07
CA VAL A 213 -9.80 13.02 -11.78
C VAL A 213 -10.35 11.60 -11.94
N ALA A 214 -11.05 11.32 -13.04
CA ALA A 214 -11.52 9.97 -13.35
C ALA A 214 -10.36 9.02 -13.68
N GLN A 215 -9.39 9.45 -14.51
CA GLN A 215 -8.19 8.68 -14.83
C GLN A 215 -7.26 8.54 -13.61
N ALA A 216 -7.08 9.59 -12.82
CA ALA A 216 -6.32 9.53 -11.58
C ALA A 216 -7.02 8.65 -10.54
N ARG A 217 -8.36 8.61 -10.53
CA ARG A 217 -9.12 7.63 -9.75
C ARG A 217 -8.89 6.22 -10.30
N ALA A 218 -8.98 6.00 -11.61
CA ALA A 218 -8.70 4.70 -12.23
C ALA A 218 -7.26 4.25 -11.98
N LYS A 219 -6.24 5.11 -12.19
CA LYS A 219 -4.83 4.82 -11.90
C LYS A 219 -4.51 4.72 -10.40
N ARG A 220 -5.30 5.35 -9.53
CA ARG A 220 -5.19 5.18 -8.07
C ARG A 220 -5.47 3.74 -7.61
N TYR A 221 -6.06 2.92 -8.49
CA TYR A 221 -6.30 1.50 -8.22
C TYR A 221 -5.07 0.60 -8.47
N GLU A 222 -3.99 1.10 -9.11
CA GLU A 222 -2.75 0.33 -9.29
C GLU A 222 -1.84 0.32 -8.04
N GLY A 223 -2.11 1.18 -7.04
CA GLY A 223 -1.38 1.27 -5.78
C GLY A 223 -2.03 2.31 -4.86
N PHE A 224 -1.55 2.47 -3.64
CA PHE A 224 -2.02 3.47 -2.70
C PHE A 224 -0.89 4.40 -2.27
N TYR A 225 -1.25 5.63 -1.90
CA TYR A 225 -0.28 6.61 -1.42
C TYR A 225 0.26 6.23 -0.03
N GLY A 226 1.57 6.30 0.14
CA GLY A 226 2.25 6.05 1.42
C GLY A 226 2.65 4.60 1.65
N GLY A 227 2.42 3.69 0.71
CA GLY A 227 2.97 2.35 0.76
C GLY A 227 4.48 2.32 0.45
N VAL A 228 5.14 1.25 0.86
CA VAL A 228 6.57 1.03 0.62
C VAL A 228 6.79 -0.17 -0.29
N HIS A 229 7.95 -0.21 -0.93
CA HIS A 229 8.37 -1.31 -1.80
C HIS A 229 9.65 -1.92 -1.22
N PRO A 230 9.56 -2.76 -0.17
CA PRO A 230 10.73 -3.46 0.36
C PRO A 230 11.25 -4.45 -0.69
N VAL A 231 12.51 -4.83 -0.58
CA VAL A 231 13.02 -5.97 -1.35
C VAL A 231 12.26 -7.21 -0.92
N GLU A 232 11.75 -7.98 -1.89
CA GLU A 232 10.76 -9.02 -1.60
C GLU A 232 11.37 -10.30 -1.04
N HIS A 233 12.59 -10.67 -1.45
CA HIS A 233 13.31 -11.87 -1.00
C HIS A 233 12.48 -13.17 -1.06
N LYS A 234 11.56 -13.27 -2.03
CA LYS A 234 10.71 -14.46 -2.21
C LYS A 234 11.41 -15.57 -3.00
N GLU A 235 12.50 -15.22 -3.69
CA GLU A 235 13.32 -16.11 -4.50
C GLU A 235 13.85 -17.33 -3.74
N TYR A 236 13.96 -17.25 -2.41
CA TYR A 236 14.40 -18.38 -1.58
C TYR A 236 13.42 -19.56 -1.59
N THR A 237 12.12 -19.30 -1.74
CA THR A 237 11.09 -20.34 -1.55
C THR A 237 9.92 -20.29 -2.55
N GLU A 238 9.76 -19.23 -3.35
CA GLU A 238 8.59 -19.06 -4.24
C GLU A 238 8.44 -20.21 -5.27
N HIS A 239 9.56 -20.77 -5.75
CA HIS A 239 9.57 -21.88 -6.71
C HIS A 239 9.55 -23.26 -6.05
N LEU A 240 9.67 -23.34 -4.73
CA LEU A 240 9.71 -24.59 -4.00
C LEU A 240 8.30 -25.09 -3.71
N ALA A 241 7.95 -26.27 -4.22
CA ALA A 241 6.67 -26.91 -3.97
C ALA A 241 6.48 -27.17 -2.46
N LEU A 242 5.23 -27.20 -2.03
CA LEU A 242 4.88 -27.52 -0.67
C LEU A 242 5.28 -28.96 -0.32
N GLN A 243 5.94 -29.13 0.80
CA GLN A 243 6.35 -30.42 1.32
C GLN A 243 5.58 -30.76 2.60
N LYS A 244 5.27 -32.04 2.81
CA LYS A 244 4.75 -32.48 4.09
C LYS A 244 5.90 -32.51 5.11
N PHE A 245 5.75 -31.79 6.23
CA PHE A 245 6.73 -31.87 7.31
C PHE A 245 6.70 -33.27 7.96
N PRO A 246 7.83 -33.83 8.40
CA PRO A 246 7.86 -35.09 9.15
C PRO A 246 6.92 -35.07 10.37
N GLU A 247 6.41 -36.24 10.74
CA GLU A 247 5.53 -36.37 11.91
C GLU A 247 6.33 -36.03 13.19
N PRO A 248 5.90 -35.02 13.97
CA PRO A 248 6.57 -34.68 15.23
C PRO A 248 6.38 -35.77 16.27
N ASP A 249 7.37 -35.99 17.07
CA ASP A 249 7.36 -36.98 18.16
C ASP A 249 6.44 -36.57 19.30
N THR A 250 6.40 -35.25 19.55
CA THR A 250 5.56 -34.63 20.57
C THR A 250 5.05 -33.29 20.07
N VAL A 251 3.81 -32.96 20.35
CA VAL A 251 3.24 -31.65 20.04
C VAL A 251 2.84 -30.92 21.32
N ILE A 252 3.06 -29.59 21.33
CA ILE A 252 2.61 -28.68 22.38
C ILE A 252 1.53 -27.79 21.78
N ILE A 253 0.26 -28.01 22.11
CA ILE A 253 -0.87 -27.30 21.51
C ILE A 253 -1.43 -26.28 22.49
N PRO A 254 -1.14 -24.97 22.31
CA PRO A 254 -1.66 -23.92 23.18
C PRO A 254 -3.18 -23.77 23.04
N LEU A 255 -3.88 -23.61 24.18
CA LEU A 255 -5.33 -23.39 24.20
C LEU A 255 -5.71 -21.94 23.86
N ALA A 256 -4.73 -21.05 23.65
CA ALA A 256 -4.92 -19.64 23.31
C ALA A 256 -4.34 -19.28 21.92
N MET A 257 -4.56 -20.12 20.90
CA MET A 257 -4.11 -19.89 19.52
C MET A 257 -5.01 -18.92 18.72
N HIS A 258 -5.79 -18.07 19.40
CA HIS A 258 -6.74 -17.14 18.80
C HIS A 258 -6.90 -15.88 19.67
N ILE A 259 -7.52 -14.85 19.10
CA ILE A 259 -7.92 -13.65 19.85
C ILE A 259 -9.16 -13.98 20.71
N GLY A 260 -9.23 -13.36 21.88
CA GLY A 260 -10.32 -13.52 22.85
C GLY A 260 -9.98 -14.50 23.97
N ALA A 261 -10.99 -15.08 24.58
CA ALA A 261 -10.83 -15.98 25.71
C ALA A 261 -10.15 -17.29 25.29
N PRO A 262 -9.12 -17.78 26.03
CA PRO A 262 -8.54 -19.10 25.78
C PRO A 262 -9.59 -20.19 25.81
N ALA A 263 -9.39 -21.27 25.07
CA ALA A 263 -10.23 -22.46 25.17
C ALA A 263 -10.03 -23.17 26.50
N ASN A 264 -11.08 -23.78 27.03
CA ASN A 264 -11.01 -24.62 28.23
C ASN A 264 -10.56 -26.04 27.85
N PRO A 265 -9.58 -26.64 28.54
CA PRO A 265 -9.17 -28.00 28.25
C PRO A 265 -10.33 -28.98 28.55
N VAL A 266 -10.53 -29.95 27.66
CA VAL A 266 -11.50 -31.03 27.80
C VAL A 266 -10.86 -32.42 27.88
N VAL A 267 -9.53 -32.43 28.01
CA VAL A 267 -8.70 -33.63 28.19
C VAL A 267 -7.75 -33.46 29.38
N GLN A 268 -7.23 -34.55 29.88
CA GLN A 268 -6.28 -34.59 30.99
C GLN A 268 -5.11 -35.54 30.69
N ALA A 269 -4.07 -35.48 31.51
CA ALA A 269 -2.92 -36.38 31.39
C ALA A 269 -3.34 -37.84 31.48
N GLY A 270 -2.82 -38.66 30.55
CA GLY A 270 -3.17 -40.08 30.42
C GLY A 270 -4.27 -40.36 29.39
N ASP A 271 -5.02 -39.38 28.95
CA ASP A 271 -6.05 -39.57 27.92
C ASP A 271 -5.42 -39.94 26.57
N THR A 272 -6.08 -40.84 25.83
CA THR A 272 -5.73 -41.13 24.45
C THR A 272 -6.56 -40.24 23.52
N VAL A 273 -5.92 -39.57 22.58
CA VAL A 273 -6.56 -38.66 21.63
C VAL A 273 -6.29 -39.06 20.18
N LYS A 274 -7.17 -38.65 19.29
CA LYS A 274 -7.11 -38.90 17.85
C LYS A 274 -6.92 -37.58 17.08
N VAL A 275 -6.45 -37.66 15.86
CA VAL A 275 -6.34 -36.48 14.98
C VAL A 275 -7.73 -35.89 14.75
N GLY A 276 -7.86 -34.58 14.99
CA GLY A 276 -9.14 -33.88 14.86
C GLY A 276 -10.07 -33.95 16.04
N GLN A 277 -9.71 -34.70 17.11
CA GLN A 277 -10.49 -34.73 18.35
C GLN A 277 -10.42 -33.37 19.06
N LEU A 278 -11.55 -32.92 19.61
CA LEU A 278 -11.62 -31.70 20.43
C LEU A 278 -10.80 -31.91 21.72
N ILE A 279 -9.85 -31.03 21.98
CA ILE A 279 -9.01 -31.03 23.20
C ILE A 279 -9.15 -29.72 24.00
N GLY A 280 -9.74 -28.70 23.39
CA GLY A 280 -10.04 -27.43 24.05
C GLY A 280 -11.34 -26.85 23.51
N GLU A 281 -12.31 -26.61 24.38
CA GLU A 281 -13.61 -26.04 24.03
C GLU A 281 -13.59 -24.51 24.14
N GLN A 282 -14.16 -23.82 23.18
CA GLN A 282 -14.24 -22.34 23.18
C GLN A 282 -14.93 -21.83 24.47
N ALA A 283 -14.40 -20.75 25.03
CA ALA A 283 -14.83 -20.21 26.34
C ALA A 283 -15.58 -18.86 26.22
N GLY A 284 -16.33 -18.63 25.15
CA GLY A 284 -17.11 -17.40 24.98
C GLY A 284 -17.37 -17.02 23.56
N PHE A 285 -17.96 -15.84 23.34
CA PHE A 285 -18.31 -15.36 21.98
C PHE A 285 -17.08 -15.11 21.09
N ILE A 286 -16.01 -14.56 21.61
CA ILE A 286 -14.73 -14.44 20.89
C ILE A 286 -13.79 -15.47 21.48
N SER A 287 -13.80 -16.66 20.91
CA SER A 287 -12.98 -17.82 21.24
C SER A 287 -13.05 -18.82 20.09
N ALA A 288 -12.24 -19.86 20.09
CA ALA A 288 -12.30 -20.92 19.08
C ALA A 288 -11.91 -22.28 19.67
N ASN A 289 -12.53 -23.33 19.20
CA ASN A 289 -12.19 -24.70 19.52
C ASN A 289 -10.74 -25.02 19.13
N VAL A 290 -10.10 -25.90 19.91
CA VAL A 290 -8.76 -26.42 19.69
C VAL A 290 -8.84 -27.93 19.55
N HIS A 291 -8.21 -28.47 18.50
CA HIS A 291 -8.25 -29.91 18.19
C HIS A 291 -6.84 -30.49 18.18
N SER A 292 -6.74 -31.77 18.46
CA SER A 292 -5.47 -32.47 18.38
C SER A 292 -5.00 -32.60 16.95
N SER A 293 -3.72 -32.26 16.71
CA SER A 293 -3.07 -32.41 15.41
C SER A 293 -2.48 -33.79 15.17
N VAL A 294 -2.37 -34.61 16.21
CA VAL A 294 -1.80 -35.96 16.17
C VAL A 294 -2.72 -36.95 16.90
N SER A 295 -2.55 -38.26 16.64
CA SER A 295 -3.06 -39.30 17.54
C SER A 295 -1.99 -39.70 18.55
N GLY A 296 -2.40 -40.06 19.78
CA GLY A 296 -1.45 -40.43 20.80
C GLY A 296 -1.97 -40.23 22.23
N THR A 297 -1.05 -40.02 23.17
CA THR A 297 -1.36 -39.89 24.60
C THR A 297 -1.07 -38.50 25.11
N VAL A 298 -2.00 -37.90 25.81
CA VAL A 298 -1.82 -36.64 26.52
C VAL A 298 -0.84 -36.84 27.65
N LEU A 299 0.33 -36.19 27.59
CA LEU A 299 1.34 -36.26 28.63
C LEU A 299 1.03 -35.32 29.80
N ALA A 300 0.60 -34.09 29.44
CA ALA A 300 0.30 -33.05 30.43
C ALA A 300 -0.67 -32.00 29.85
N VAL A 301 -1.34 -31.28 30.76
CA VAL A 301 -2.08 -30.04 30.48
C VAL A 301 -1.49 -29.00 31.44
N GLU A 302 -0.58 -28.17 30.92
CA GLU A 302 0.26 -27.28 31.73
C GLU A 302 0.68 -26.01 30.98
N PRO A 303 1.19 -24.97 31.68
CA PRO A 303 1.66 -23.76 31.05
C PRO A 303 2.94 -23.98 30.22
N HIS A 304 2.95 -23.49 28.98
CA HIS A 304 4.12 -23.43 28.10
C HIS A 304 4.35 -22.04 27.53
N THR A 305 5.50 -21.84 26.90
CA THR A 305 5.82 -20.60 26.17
C THR A 305 5.07 -20.56 24.86
N HIS A 306 4.33 -19.46 24.64
CA HIS A 306 3.61 -19.20 23.41
C HIS A 306 4.41 -18.23 22.54
N PRO A 307 4.56 -18.42 21.23
CA PRO A 307 5.43 -17.59 20.37
C PRO A 307 5.12 -16.09 20.42
N ASN A 308 3.85 -15.70 20.61
CA ASN A 308 3.43 -14.29 20.56
C ASN A 308 2.92 -13.75 21.91
N LYS A 309 2.70 -14.60 22.93
CA LYS A 309 2.14 -14.19 24.25
C LYS A 309 3.13 -14.41 25.39
N GLY A 310 4.28 -15.00 25.11
CA GLY A 310 5.28 -15.34 26.13
C GLY A 310 4.93 -16.56 26.97
N PRO A 311 5.57 -16.73 28.14
CA PRO A 311 5.39 -17.89 29.01
C PRO A 311 4.03 -17.92 29.70
N GLY A 312 3.63 -19.11 30.20
CA GLY A 312 2.47 -19.27 31.06
C GLY A 312 1.15 -19.53 30.32
N VAL A 313 1.19 -19.85 29.03
CA VAL A 313 -0.03 -20.18 28.28
C VAL A 313 -0.37 -21.66 28.44
N MET A 314 -1.57 -21.96 28.98
CA MET A 314 -2.07 -23.31 29.14
C MET A 314 -2.07 -24.06 27.81
N SER A 315 -1.43 -25.22 27.77
CA SER A 315 -1.21 -26.02 26.56
C SER A 315 -1.45 -27.50 26.86
N VAL A 316 -1.84 -28.24 25.83
CA VAL A 316 -1.95 -29.70 25.87
C VAL A 316 -0.71 -30.30 25.21
N VAL A 317 0.05 -31.10 25.95
CA VAL A 317 1.24 -31.81 25.48
C VAL A 317 0.84 -33.24 25.11
N ILE A 318 1.09 -33.64 23.85
CA ILE A 318 0.67 -34.95 23.35
C ILE A 318 1.87 -35.69 22.76
N LYS A 319 2.14 -36.90 23.26
CA LYS A 319 3.09 -37.84 22.65
C LYS A 319 2.43 -38.46 21.43
N ASN A 320 2.97 -38.25 20.26
CA ASN A 320 2.47 -38.81 19.01
C ASN A 320 2.73 -40.33 18.97
N ASP A 321 1.75 -41.10 18.56
CA ASP A 321 1.87 -42.55 18.35
C ASP A 321 2.25 -42.93 16.90
N GLY A 322 2.35 -41.93 16.02
CA GLY A 322 2.70 -42.07 14.60
C GLY A 322 1.64 -42.73 13.72
N LYS A 323 0.48 -43.11 14.29
CA LYS A 323 -0.58 -43.85 13.56
C LYS A 323 -1.52 -42.93 12.77
N ASN A 324 -1.58 -41.65 13.10
CA ASN A 324 -2.48 -40.67 12.49
C ASN A 324 -3.96 -41.15 12.48
N THR A 325 -4.40 -41.80 13.55
CA THR A 325 -5.77 -42.28 13.68
C THR A 325 -6.72 -41.11 13.76
N LEU A 326 -7.67 -41.02 12.82
CA LEU A 326 -8.67 -39.97 12.77
C LEU A 326 -9.76 -40.14 13.82
N ASP A 327 -10.24 -39.07 14.40
CA ASP A 327 -11.42 -39.04 15.25
C ASP A 327 -12.70 -39.32 14.43
N GLU A 328 -13.71 -39.91 15.04
CA GLU A 328 -14.99 -40.26 14.39
C GLU A 328 -15.78 -39.02 13.91
N SER A 329 -15.50 -37.85 14.48
CA SER A 329 -16.08 -36.56 14.04
C SER A 329 -15.47 -36.02 12.73
N VAL A 330 -14.35 -36.62 12.29
CA VAL A 330 -13.69 -36.25 11.03
C VAL A 330 -14.31 -37.05 9.89
N LYS A 331 -15.38 -36.51 9.34
CA LYS A 331 -16.12 -37.07 8.20
C LYS A 331 -16.70 -35.96 7.34
N PRO A 332 -16.80 -36.16 6.03
CA PRO A 332 -17.39 -35.19 5.13
C PRO A 332 -18.77 -34.70 5.58
N ASN A 333 -19.06 -33.45 5.42
CA ASN A 333 -20.39 -32.88 5.61
C ASN A 333 -21.23 -33.06 4.32
N LYS A 334 -22.47 -32.57 4.34
CA LYS A 334 -23.31 -32.45 3.13
C LYS A 334 -22.59 -31.61 2.07
N PRO A 335 -22.90 -31.81 0.77
CA PRO A 335 -22.47 -30.91 -0.28
C PRO A 335 -22.78 -29.44 0.03
N LEU A 336 -21.94 -28.52 -0.41
CA LEU A 336 -22.10 -27.08 -0.13
C LEU A 336 -23.49 -26.56 -0.55
N GLU A 337 -24.01 -27.07 -1.65
CA GLU A 337 -25.30 -26.69 -2.20
C GLU A 337 -26.47 -27.00 -1.25
N GLU A 338 -26.35 -28.03 -0.44
CA GLU A 338 -27.38 -28.51 0.53
C GLU A 338 -27.22 -27.87 1.92
N LEU A 339 -26.07 -27.25 2.21
CA LEU A 339 -25.84 -26.62 3.51
C LEU A 339 -26.57 -25.26 3.59
N THR A 340 -27.21 -24.99 4.70
CA THR A 340 -27.73 -23.65 5.01
C THR A 340 -26.60 -22.70 5.45
N PRO A 341 -26.79 -21.38 5.39
CA PRO A 341 -25.84 -20.40 5.93
C PRO A 341 -25.42 -20.68 7.39
N ASP A 342 -26.40 -20.99 8.24
CA ASP A 342 -26.11 -21.28 9.65
C ASP A 342 -25.33 -22.59 9.85
N GLU A 343 -25.63 -23.65 9.09
CA GLU A 343 -24.86 -24.90 9.14
C GLU A 343 -23.39 -24.67 8.77
N ILE A 344 -23.11 -23.83 7.76
CA ILE A 344 -21.73 -23.47 7.37
C ILE A 344 -21.02 -22.76 8.54
N VAL A 345 -21.67 -21.79 9.17
CA VAL A 345 -21.09 -21.07 10.31
C VAL A 345 -20.83 -22.00 11.50
N GLU A 346 -21.75 -22.93 11.78
CA GLU A 346 -21.57 -23.93 12.82
C GLU A 346 -20.38 -24.88 12.55
N ILE A 347 -20.25 -25.37 11.31
CA ILE A 347 -19.08 -26.16 10.89
C ILE A 347 -17.78 -25.38 11.10
N VAL A 348 -17.72 -24.13 10.67
CA VAL A 348 -16.53 -23.27 10.83
C VAL A 348 -16.19 -23.04 12.30
N ARG A 349 -17.22 -22.87 13.16
CA ARG A 349 -17.05 -22.74 14.61
C ARG A 349 -16.52 -24.03 15.21
N ASP A 350 -17.22 -25.16 14.96
CA ASP A 350 -16.95 -26.45 15.58
C ASP A 350 -15.56 -26.97 15.18
N LYS A 351 -15.13 -26.73 13.94
CA LYS A 351 -13.79 -27.09 13.44
C LYS A 351 -12.69 -26.09 13.83
N GLY A 352 -12.99 -25.10 14.66
CA GLY A 352 -12.03 -24.19 15.28
C GLY A 352 -11.28 -23.33 14.28
N ILE A 353 -11.92 -22.93 13.16
CA ILE A 353 -11.28 -22.15 12.11
C ILE A 353 -11.15 -20.68 12.53
N VAL A 354 -9.94 -20.16 12.38
CA VAL A 354 -9.60 -18.77 12.66
C VAL A 354 -8.96 -18.12 11.43
N GLY A 355 -8.84 -16.80 11.44
CA GLY A 355 -8.10 -16.07 10.42
C GLY A 355 -6.62 -16.44 10.41
N MET A 356 -6.11 -16.96 9.30
CA MET A 356 -4.75 -17.48 9.19
C MET A 356 -3.75 -16.46 8.61
N GLY A 357 -4.17 -15.23 8.37
CA GLY A 357 -3.31 -14.12 7.92
C GLY A 357 -2.61 -13.36 9.07
N GLY A 358 -2.46 -13.95 10.24
CA GLY A 358 -1.72 -13.40 11.39
C GLY A 358 -2.56 -13.10 12.63
N ALA A 359 -3.68 -12.39 12.52
CA ALA A 359 -4.49 -11.93 13.65
C ALA A 359 -5.29 -13.02 14.38
N THR A 360 -5.46 -14.19 13.79
CA THR A 360 -6.16 -15.37 14.40
C THR A 360 -7.55 -15.06 14.98
N PHE A 361 -8.30 -14.13 14.37
CA PHE A 361 -9.66 -13.83 14.79
C PHE A 361 -10.61 -15.00 14.42
N PRO A 362 -11.52 -15.44 15.32
CA PRO A 362 -12.44 -16.55 15.04
C PRO A 362 -13.30 -16.28 13.79
N THR A 363 -13.19 -17.15 12.79
CA THR A 363 -13.79 -16.91 11.46
C THR A 363 -15.31 -16.94 11.52
N TYR A 364 -15.92 -17.79 12.35
CA TYR A 364 -17.38 -17.87 12.50
C TYR A 364 -18.02 -16.54 12.95
N VAL A 365 -17.27 -15.72 13.71
CA VAL A 365 -17.73 -14.38 14.12
C VAL A 365 -17.79 -13.44 12.91
N LYS A 366 -16.79 -13.51 12.01
CA LYS A 366 -16.81 -12.76 10.74
C LYS A 366 -17.97 -13.17 9.82
N LEU A 367 -18.38 -14.44 9.91
CA LEU A 367 -19.48 -14.99 9.10
C LEU A 367 -20.86 -14.75 9.70
N LYS A 368 -20.97 -14.13 10.88
CA LYS A 368 -22.21 -13.61 11.49
C LYS A 368 -22.14 -12.09 11.70
N PRO A 369 -21.98 -11.29 10.63
CA PRO A 369 -21.71 -9.85 10.74
C PRO A 369 -22.90 -9.03 11.26
N GLY A 370 -24.12 -9.57 11.27
CA GLY A 370 -25.35 -8.87 11.65
C GLY A 370 -25.73 -7.70 10.72
N LYS A 371 -25.12 -7.64 9.53
CA LYS A 371 -25.30 -6.59 8.51
C LYS A 371 -25.28 -7.22 7.12
N PRO A 372 -25.93 -6.60 6.12
CA PRO A 372 -25.82 -7.04 4.73
C PRO A 372 -24.35 -6.99 4.26
N ILE A 373 -23.94 -8.03 3.55
CA ILE A 373 -22.60 -8.14 2.96
C ILE A 373 -22.73 -8.16 1.44
N ASP A 374 -22.03 -7.27 0.77
CA ASP A 374 -22.03 -7.15 -0.68
C ASP A 374 -20.95 -8.05 -1.32
N ALA A 375 -19.83 -8.24 -0.63
CA ALA A 375 -18.73 -9.04 -1.16
C ALA A 375 -17.93 -9.78 -0.08
N VAL A 376 -17.47 -10.99 -0.42
CA VAL A 376 -16.42 -11.72 0.30
C VAL A 376 -15.11 -11.58 -0.47
N LEU A 377 -14.07 -11.13 0.21
CA LEU A 377 -12.75 -10.85 -0.37
C LEU A 377 -11.72 -11.84 0.18
N ILE A 378 -11.06 -12.58 -0.69
CA ILE A 378 -9.91 -13.40 -0.33
C ILE A 378 -8.64 -12.57 -0.50
N ASN A 379 -7.90 -12.46 0.58
CA ASN A 379 -6.61 -11.82 0.63
C ASN A 379 -5.50 -12.82 0.30
N GLY A 380 -5.03 -12.79 -0.94
CA GLY A 380 -3.87 -13.52 -1.46
C GLY A 380 -2.68 -12.61 -1.73
N SER A 381 -2.64 -11.41 -1.15
CA SER A 381 -1.54 -10.45 -1.38
C SER A 381 -0.19 -11.00 -0.93
N GLU A 382 -0.10 -11.48 0.32
CA GLU A 382 1.16 -11.91 0.93
C GLU A 382 2.29 -10.88 0.76
N CYS A 383 1.99 -9.62 1.18
CA CYS A 383 2.87 -8.46 0.99
C CYS A 383 4.10 -8.44 1.92
N GLU A 384 4.20 -9.33 2.90
CA GLU A 384 5.40 -9.50 3.74
C GLU A 384 6.55 -10.08 2.91
N PRO A 385 7.74 -9.47 2.94
CA PRO A 385 8.93 -10.06 2.34
C PRO A 385 9.23 -11.47 2.87
N TYR A 386 9.97 -12.25 2.12
CA TYR A 386 10.39 -13.64 2.37
C TYR A 386 9.25 -14.67 2.36
N LEU A 387 8.02 -14.32 2.75
CA LEU A 387 6.94 -15.30 2.87
C LEU A 387 6.37 -15.70 1.52
N THR A 388 6.15 -17.00 1.34
CA THR A 388 5.57 -17.62 0.13
C THR A 388 4.53 -18.70 0.46
N ALA A 389 4.14 -18.80 1.73
CA ALA A 389 3.17 -19.79 2.20
C ALA A 389 1.80 -19.62 1.51
N ASP A 390 1.28 -18.39 1.43
CA ASP A 390 0.01 -18.12 0.75
C ASP A 390 0.14 -18.28 -0.77
N HIS A 391 1.28 -17.94 -1.39
CA HIS A 391 1.55 -18.20 -2.79
C HIS A 391 1.46 -19.70 -3.10
N ARG A 392 2.08 -20.55 -2.28
CA ARG A 392 2.01 -22.01 -2.47
C ARG A 392 0.59 -22.54 -2.26
N VAL A 393 -0.14 -22.01 -1.28
CA VAL A 393 -1.57 -22.36 -1.06
C VAL A 393 -2.40 -21.96 -2.29
N LEU A 394 -2.17 -20.78 -2.89
CA LEU A 394 -2.85 -20.35 -4.12
C LEU A 394 -2.60 -21.32 -5.29
N LEU A 395 -1.38 -21.81 -5.44
CA LEU A 395 -1.02 -22.71 -6.53
C LEU A 395 -1.49 -24.17 -6.30
N GLU A 396 -1.32 -24.67 -5.09
CA GLU A 396 -1.52 -26.12 -4.83
C GLU A 396 -2.93 -26.46 -4.34
N TYR A 397 -3.69 -25.46 -3.84
CA TYR A 397 -5.04 -25.61 -3.33
C TYR A 397 -6.04 -24.61 -3.96
N ALA A 398 -5.84 -24.26 -5.23
CA ALA A 398 -6.67 -23.30 -5.96
C ALA A 398 -8.18 -23.66 -5.91
N ASP A 399 -8.52 -24.93 -6.12
CA ASP A 399 -9.91 -25.42 -6.07
C ASP A 399 -10.50 -25.30 -4.65
N ASP A 400 -9.71 -25.60 -3.62
CA ASP A 400 -10.13 -25.49 -2.21
C ASP A 400 -10.38 -24.02 -1.82
N ILE A 401 -9.56 -23.09 -2.34
CA ILE A 401 -9.74 -21.63 -2.10
C ILE A 401 -11.05 -21.17 -2.72
N VAL A 402 -11.32 -21.54 -3.97
CA VAL A 402 -12.58 -21.18 -4.66
C VAL A 402 -13.78 -21.79 -3.93
N TYR A 403 -13.67 -23.06 -3.48
CA TYR A 403 -14.72 -23.71 -2.70
C TYR A 403 -14.96 -22.99 -1.36
N GLY A 404 -13.91 -22.68 -0.62
CA GLY A 404 -14.00 -21.95 0.65
C GLY A 404 -14.58 -20.53 0.48
N LEU A 405 -14.23 -19.83 -0.60
CA LEU A 405 -14.83 -18.54 -0.95
C LEU A 405 -16.35 -18.68 -1.19
N ARG A 406 -16.78 -19.67 -1.98
CA ARG A 406 -18.20 -19.94 -2.22
C ARG A 406 -18.95 -20.27 -0.93
N ALA A 407 -18.32 -21.05 -0.04
CA ALA A 407 -18.89 -21.36 1.26
C ALA A 407 -19.09 -20.11 2.12
N MET A 408 -18.09 -19.23 2.17
CA MET A 408 -18.19 -17.95 2.89
C MET A 408 -19.24 -17.02 2.26
N MET A 409 -19.30 -16.91 0.92
CA MET A 409 -20.33 -16.14 0.22
C MET A 409 -21.72 -16.64 0.61
N LYS A 410 -21.94 -17.95 0.62
CA LYS A 410 -23.22 -18.56 1.02
C LYS A 410 -23.54 -18.27 2.48
N ALA A 411 -22.57 -18.41 3.38
CA ALA A 411 -22.76 -18.17 4.82
C ALA A 411 -23.21 -16.74 5.14
N VAL A 412 -22.73 -15.73 4.40
CA VAL A 412 -23.09 -14.32 4.62
C VAL A 412 -24.08 -13.79 3.56
N SER A 413 -24.58 -14.64 2.66
CA SER A 413 -25.47 -14.30 1.54
C SER A 413 -24.89 -13.18 0.64
N ALA A 414 -23.59 -13.18 0.44
CA ALA A 414 -22.92 -12.18 -0.40
C ALA A 414 -23.07 -12.51 -1.89
N PRO A 415 -23.47 -11.56 -2.75
CA PRO A 415 -23.62 -11.78 -4.18
C PRO A 415 -22.29 -11.88 -4.93
N GLU A 416 -21.19 -11.32 -4.41
CA GLU A 416 -19.91 -11.25 -5.10
C GLU A 416 -18.77 -11.85 -4.27
N GLY A 417 -17.87 -12.58 -4.95
CA GLY A 417 -16.61 -13.06 -4.43
C GLY A 417 -15.42 -12.48 -5.18
N VAL A 418 -14.36 -12.07 -4.48
CA VAL A 418 -13.15 -11.54 -5.11
C VAL A 418 -11.92 -12.16 -4.49
N ILE A 419 -10.97 -12.60 -5.32
CA ILE A 419 -9.66 -13.07 -4.89
C ILE A 419 -8.65 -12.01 -5.33
N LEU A 420 -7.99 -11.33 -4.37
CA LEU A 420 -6.94 -10.36 -4.68
C LEU A 420 -5.58 -11.02 -4.49
N ILE A 421 -4.73 -10.90 -5.51
CA ILE A 421 -3.36 -11.44 -5.57
C ILE A 421 -2.44 -10.32 -6.02
N GLU A 422 -1.21 -10.22 -5.50
CA GLU A 422 -0.24 -9.26 -6.00
C GLU A 422 0.37 -9.70 -7.33
N ASP A 423 0.72 -8.73 -8.20
CA ASP A 423 1.22 -8.94 -9.56
C ASP A 423 2.62 -9.60 -9.63
N ASN A 424 3.29 -9.76 -8.49
CA ASN A 424 4.50 -10.57 -8.36
C ASN A 424 4.23 -12.10 -8.34
N LYS A 425 2.95 -12.52 -8.42
CA LYS A 425 2.52 -13.93 -8.47
C LYS A 425 1.69 -14.21 -9.73
N PRO A 426 2.26 -13.97 -10.94
CA PRO A 426 1.50 -14.08 -12.19
C PRO A 426 0.98 -15.50 -12.48
N ASP A 427 1.68 -16.51 -12.01
CA ASP A 427 1.30 -17.92 -12.08
C ASP A 427 0.01 -18.21 -11.27
N ALA A 428 -0.07 -17.71 -10.04
CA ALA A 428 -1.25 -17.83 -9.20
C ALA A 428 -2.44 -17.03 -9.76
N VAL A 429 -2.20 -15.83 -10.30
CA VAL A 429 -3.23 -15.03 -10.97
C VAL A 429 -3.83 -15.82 -12.13
N ALA A 430 -3.00 -16.31 -13.06
CA ALA A 430 -3.44 -17.05 -14.23
C ALA A 430 -4.23 -18.32 -13.85
N LEU A 431 -3.72 -19.07 -12.86
CA LEU A 431 -4.40 -20.28 -12.37
C LEU A 431 -5.77 -19.97 -11.77
N LEU A 432 -5.85 -18.98 -10.88
CA LEU A 432 -7.12 -18.65 -10.21
C LEU A 432 -8.13 -18.02 -11.20
N GLU A 433 -7.68 -17.22 -12.18
CA GLU A 433 -8.54 -16.73 -13.26
C GLU A 433 -9.18 -17.90 -14.06
N GLU A 434 -8.43 -18.97 -14.31
CA GLU A 434 -8.98 -20.17 -14.93
C GLU A 434 -9.99 -20.88 -14.02
N LYS A 435 -9.66 -21.07 -12.75
CA LYS A 435 -10.50 -21.78 -11.77
C LYS A 435 -11.82 -21.08 -11.50
N VAL A 436 -11.89 -19.75 -11.59
CA VAL A 436 -13.13 -19.00 -11.34
C VAL A 436 -14.02 -18.86 -12.59
N LYS A 437 -13.55 -19.20 -13.79
CA LYS A 437 -14.35 -19.12 -15.03
C LYS A 437 -15.77 -19.72 -14.95
N PRO A 438 -16.01 -20.83 -14.23
CA PRO A 438 -17.36 -21.37 -14.09
C PRO A 438 -18.32 -20.53 -13.24
N TYR A 439 -17.85 -19.47 -12.59
CA TYR A 439 -18.61 -18.68 -11.61
C TYR A 439 -18.67 -17.22 -12.02
N ASP A 440 -19.80 -16.78 -12.57
CA ASP A 440 -20.00 -15.41 -13.07
C ASP A 440 -19.89 -14.33 -11.97
N ASN A 441 -20.05 -14.72 -10.72
CA ASN A 441 -20.04 -13.82 -9.56
C ASN A 441 -18.74 -13.89 -8.74
N ILE A 442 -17.69 -14.53 -9.29
CA ILE A 442 -16.36 -14.57 -8.69
C ILE A 442 -15.34 -14.04 -9.68
N ARG A 443 -14.46 -13.15 -9.22
CA ARG A 443 -13.38 -12.60 -10.04
C ARG A 443 -12.05 -12.58 -9.30
N VAL A 444 -10.97 -12.59 -10.08
CA VAL A 444 -9.60 -12.37 -9.59
C VAL A 444 -9.20 -10.93 -9.87
N VAL A 445 -8.46 -10.32 -8.95
CA VAL A 445 -7.91 -8.97 -9.10
C VAL A 445 -6.40 -9.05 -8.88
N ALA A 446 -5.63 -8.78 -9.92
CA ALA A 446 -4.20 -8.58 -9.80
C ALA A 446 -3.93 -7.18 -9.24
N ALA A 447 -3.29 -7.09 -8.08
CA ALA A 447 -2.92 -5.84 -7.43
C ALA A 447 -1.43 -5.58 -7.61
N LYS A 448 -1.04 -4.31 -7.72
CA LYS A 448 0.38 -3.96 -7.76
C LYS A 448 1.04 -4.29 -6.42
N THR A 449 2.17 -4.99 -6.47
CA THR A 449 2.96 -5.33 -5.29
C THR A 449 3.39 -4.08 -4.53
N GLN A 450 2.93 -3.95 -3.29
CA GLN A 450 3.19 -2.80 -2.44
C GLN A 450 2.85 -3.14 -0.98
N TYR A 451 3.73 -2.82 -0.03
CA TYR A 451 3.41 -3.01 1.38
C TYR A 451 2.72 -1.75 1.97
N PRO A 452 1.63 -1.87 2.75
CA PRO A 452 0.90 -3.07 3.15
C PRO A 452 -0.39 -3.32 2.33
N GLU A 453 -0.30 -3.82 1.08
CA GLU A 453 -1.48 -4.15 0.25
C GLU A 453 -2.38 -5.21 0.92
N GLY A 454 -1.75 -6.15 1.65
CA GLY A 454 -2.44 -7.19 2.42
C GLY A 454 -3.19 -6.69 3.65
N ALA A 455 -3.10 -5.40 4.01
CA ALA A 455 -3.91 -4.86 5.09
C ALA A 455 -5.39 -4.83 4.69
N GLU A 456 -6.26 -5.45 5.50
CA GLU A 456 -7.68 -5.67 5.23
C GLU A 456 -8.42 -4.42 4.73
N LYS A 457 -8.15 -3.25 5.33
CA LYS A 457 -8.77 -1.96 4.93
C LYS A 457 -8.23 -1.42 3.61
N MET A 458 -6.96 -1.68 3.31
CA MET A 458 -6.34 -1.28 2.05
C MET A 458 -6.90 -2.13 0.90
N LEU A 459 -7.00 -3.43 1.11
CA LEU A 459 -7.60 -4.37 0.18
C LEU A 459 -9.04 -3.99 -0.16
N ILE A 460 -9.90 -3.70 0.85
CA ILE A 460 -11.28 -3.24 0.63
C ILE A 460 -11.29 -1.95 -0.20
N LYS A 461 -10.43 -1.00 0.12
CA LYS A 461 -10.33 0.25 -0.64
C LYS A 461 -9.91 0.00 -2.08
N LYS A 462 -8.98 -0.91 -2.30
CA LYS A 462 -8.50 -1.33 -3.62
C LYS A 462 -9.60 -1.97 -4.46
N VAL A 463 -10.22 -3.01 -3.93
CA VAL A 463 -11.16 -3.86 -4.66
C VAL A 463 -12.54 -3.22 -4.81
N MET A 464 -13.06 -2.64 -3.73
CA MET A 464 -14.43 -2.11 -3.66
C MET A 464 -14.53 -0.59 -3.78
N GLY A 465 -13.39 0.11 -3.76
CA GLY A 465 -13.36 1.58 -3.74
C GLY A 465 -13.86 2.20 -2.44
N ARG A 466 -14.21 1.39 -1.44
CA ARG A 466 -14.81 1.82 -0.16
C ARG A 466 -13.74 2.03 0.90
N ALA A 467 -13.82 3.13 1.64
CA ALA A 467 -12.95 3.37 2.79
C ALA A 467 -13.64 2.91 4.07
N VAL A 468 -13.01 2.01 4.82
CA VAL A 468 -13.49 1.63 6.15
C VAL A 468 -13.18 2.77 7.13
N PRO A 469 -14.18 3.41 7.76
CA PRO A 469 -13.95 4.52 8.68
C PRO A 469 -13.09 4.11 9.89
N SER A 470 -12.44 5.08 10.52
CA SER A 470 -11.67 4.83 11.73
C SER A 470 -12.55 4.21 12.82
N GLY A 471 -12.06 3.18 13.51
CA GLY A 471 -12.80 2.44 14.54
C GLY A 471 -13.90 1.50 14.01
N LYS A 472 -14.15 1.46 12.69
CA LYS A 472 -15.14 0.58 12.07
C LYS A 472 -14.50 -0.69 11.50
N LEU A 473 -15.36 -1.68 11.24
CA LEU A 473 -15.00 -2.99 10.71
C LEU A 473 -15.34 -3.12 9.22
N PRO A 474 -14.76 -4.07 8.50
CA PRO A 474 -15.09 -4.37 7.10
C PRO A 474 -16.59 -4.55 6.83
N ALA A 475 -17.31 -5.19 7.74
CA ALA A 475 -18.77 -5.37 7.64
C ALA A 475 -19.56 -4.06 7.64
N ASP A 476 -19.01 -2.97 8.21
CA ASP A 476 -19.64 -1.64 8.16
C ASP A 476 -19.66 -1.03 6.75
N VAL A 477 -18.86 -1.58 5.85
CA VAL A 477 -18.82 -1.20 4.44
C VAL A 477 -19.23 -2.35 3.50
N GLY A 478 -19.95 -3.35 4.04
CA GLY A 478 -20.52 -4.46 3.28
C GLY A 478 -19.49 -5.52 2.84
N CYS A 479 -18.37 -5.66 3.54
CA CYS A 479 -17.32 -6.60 3.15
C CYS A 479 -16.96 -7.59 4.26
N VAL A 480 -16.66 -8.84 3.86
CA VAL A 480 -15.96 -9.81 4.70
C VAL A 480 -14.63 -10.12 4.03
N VAL A 481 -13.52 -10.03 4.79
CA VAL A 481 -12.18 -10.33 4.28
C VAL A 481 -11.63 -11.56 4.96
N SER A 482 -11.06 -12.49 4.20
CA SER A 482 -10.45 -13.72 4.70
C SER A 482 -9.12 -13.99 3.97
N ASN A 483 -8.24 -14.75 4.61
CA ASN A 483 -6.96 -15.17 4.01
C ASN A 483 -7.13 -16.46 3.18
N THR A 484 -6.23 -16.72 2.24
CA THR A 484 -6.22 -17.91 1.36
C THR A 484 -6.20 -19.21 2.15
N SER A 485 -5.33 -19.33 3.14
CA SER A 485 -5.23 -20.51 4.00
C SER A 485 -6.51 -20.72 4.84
N THR A 486 -7.20 -19.65 5.23
CA THR A 486 -8.51 -19.74 5.91
C THR A 486 -9.59 -20.30 4.98
N ALA A 487 -9.59 -19.87 3.70
CA ALA A 487 -10.52 -20.41 2.70
C ALA A 487 -10.28 -21.92 2.49
N LYS A 488 -9.02 -22.33 2.37
CA LYS A 488 -8.63 -23.76 2.29
C LYS A 488 -9.09 -24.53 3.52
N ALA A 489 -8.91 -23.99 4.72
CA ALA A 489 -9.33 -24.64 5.95
C ALA A 489 -10.88 -24.81 6.03
N ILE A 490 -11.65 -23.86 5.52
CA ILE A 490 -13.12 -23.96 5.40
C ILE A 490 -13.50 -25.06 4.41
N SER A 491 -12.79 -25.17 3.29
CA SER A 491 -12.97 -26.26 2.33
C SER A 491 -12.73 -27.63 2.99
N ASP A 492 -11.63 -27.80 3.69
CA ASP A 492 -11.31 -29.03 4.41
C ASP A 492 -12.35 -29.37 5.49
N ALA A 493 -12.84 -28.36 6.21
CA ALA A 493 -13.87 -28.53 7.23
C ALA A 493 -15.19 -29.06 6.65
N ILE A 494 -15.59 -28.58 5.47
CA ILE A 494 -16.83 -28.99 4.82
C ILE A 494 -16.64 -30.32 4.07
N GLN A 495 -15.65 -30.39 3.20
CA GLN A 495 -15.46 -31.53 2.30
C GLN A 495 -14.89 -32.77 2.98
N LYS A 496 -14.03 -32.58 3.98
CA LYS A 496 -13.33 -33.69 4.69
C LYS A 496 -13.76 -33.81 6.16
N GLY A 497 -14.48 -32.83 6.70
CA GLY A 497 -14.79 -32.74 8.14
C GLY A 497 -13.55 -32.46 8.98
N MET A 498 -12.45 -32.07 8.40
CA MET A 498 -11.18 -31.89 9.08
C MET A 498 -11.15 -30.53 9.81
N PRO A 499 -10.89 -30.49 11.13
CA PRO A 499 -10.67 -29.25 11.84
C PRO A 499 -9.30 -28.64 11.50
N LEU A 500 -9.06 -27.38 11.94
CA LEU A 500 -7.80 -26.71 11.72
C LEU A 500 -6.71 -27.30 12.64
N VAL A 501 -5.94 -28.26 12.13
CA VAL A 501 -4.89 -29.01 12.83
C VAL A 501 -3.51 -28.91 12.20
N GLU A 502 -3.42 -28.30 11.02
CA GLU A 502 -2.17 -28.10 10.28
C GLU A 502 -2.21 -26.81 9.50
N ARG A 503 -1.05 -26.31 9.11
CA ARG A 503 -0.95 -25.13 8.26
C ARG A 503 0.33 -25.10 7.42
N VAL A 504 0.33 -24.29 6.35
CA VAL A 504 1.54 -24.02 5.56
C VAL A 504 2.39 -22.98 6.28
N VAL A 505 3.70 -23.25 6.35
CA VAL A 505 4.71 -22.39 6.96
C VAL A 505 5.88 -22.26 5.98
N SER A 506 6.27 -21.02 5.66
CA SER A 506 7.53 -20.74 4.95
C SER A 506 8.69 -20.73 5.94
N VAL A 507 9.73 -21.51 5.70
CA VAL A 507 10.98 -21.48 6.45
C VAL A 507 12.05 -20.90 5.56
N THR A 508 12.54 -19.68 5.82
CA THR A 508 13.26 -18.89 4.81
C THR A 508 14.17 -17.84 5.45
N GLY A 509 14.86 -17.07 4.62
CA GLY A 509 15.82 -16.03 5.01
C GLY A 509 17.24 -16.41 4.66
N GLU A 510 18.13 -15.43 4.66
CA GLU A 510 19.53 -15.57 4.25
C GLU A 510 20.28 -16.62 5.06
N TYR A 511 19.83 -16.88 6.29
CA TYR A 511 20.53 -17.73 7.25
C TYR A 511 19.86 -19.08 7.50
N ILE A 512 18.78 -19.44 6.78
CA ILE A 512 18.27 -20.81 6.77
C ILE A 512 19.05 -21.62 5.73
N LYS A 513 19.65 -22.72 6.16
CA LYS A 513 20.53 -23.51 5.28
C LYS A 513 19.78 -24.13 4.11
N ASN A 514 18.61 -24.70 4.35
CA ASN A 514 17.77 -25.35 3.33
C ASN A 514 16.34 -24.77 3.45
N PRO A 515 16.05 -23.61 2.84
CA PRO A 515 14.73 -23.01 2.92
C PRO A 515 13.67 -23.86 2.21
N GLY A 516 12.40 -23.72 2.63
CA GLY A 516 11.28 -24.47 2.02
C GLY A 516 9.93 -24.04 2.53
N ASN A 517 8.88 -24.58 1.90
CA ASN A 517 7.49 -24.42 2.33
C ASN A 517 6.98 -25.78 2.82
N TYR A 518 6.43 -25.79 4.03
CA TYR A 518 6.03 -27.05 4.68
C TYR A 518 4.60 -27.01 5.17
N MET A 519 3.85 -28.11 4.98
CA MET A 519 2.62 -28.38 5.71
C MET A 519 3.00 -28.94 7.08
N VAL A 520 2.77 -28.17 8.13
CA VAL A 520 3.20 -28.46 9.51
C VAL A 520 1.99 -28.68 10.41
N LYS A 521 2.01 -29.71 11.23
CA LYS A 521 1.01 -29.95 12.26
C LYS A 521 1.11 -28.89 13.37
N LEU A 522 -0.04 -28.41 13.86
CA LEU A 522 -0.07 -27.46 14.97
C LEU A 522 0.54 -28.10 16.21
N GLY A 523 1.32 -27.32 16.94
CA GLY A 523 2.03 -27.81 18.13
C GLY A 523 3.44 -28.33 17.85
N THR A 524 3.86 -28.48 16.58
CA THR A 524 5.24 -28.85 16.24
C THR A 524 6.21 -27.79 16.73
N ASN A 525 7.32 -28.21 17.32
CA ASN A 525 8.34 -27.33 17.87
C ASN A 525 9.10 -26.60 16.75
N VAL A 526 9.32 -25.30 16.90
CA VAL A 526 10.07 -24.48 15.93
C VAL A 526 11.51 -24.96 15.78
N GLN A 527 12.16 -25.42 16.86
CA GLN A 527 13.51 -25.98 16.78
C GLN A 527 13.59 -27.19 15.87
N GLU A 528 12.61 -28.11 15.93
CA GLU A 528 12.56 -29.29 15.05
C GLU A 528 12.48 -28.89 13.57
N ILE A 529 11.74 -27.81 13.28
CA ILE A 529 11.58 -27.30 11.91
C ILE A 529 12.89 -26.69 11.41
N ILE A 530 13.55 -25.90 12.26
CA ILE A 530 14.85 -25.30 11.93
C ILE A 530 15.90 -26.40 11.70
N ASP A 531 15.94 -27.42 12.57
CA ASP A 531 16.88 -28.54 12.45
C ASP A 531 16.64 -29.35 11.15
N HIS A 532 15.38 -29.59 10.79
CA HIS A 532 15.00 -30.22 9.53
C HIS A 532 15.49 -29.42 8.32
N CYS A 533 15.47 -28.10 8.40
CA CYS A 533 16.00 -27.20 7.39
C CYS A 533 17.54 -27.07 7.43
N GLY A 534 18.23 -27.89 8.23
CA GLY A 534 19.69 -27.92 8.32
C GLY A 534 20.29 -26.86 9.25
N GLY A 535 19.47 -26.18 10.03
CA GLY A 535 19.89 -25.20 11.02
C GLY A 535 20.05 -23.78 10.46
N VAL A 536 20.49 -22.88 11.34
CA VAL A 536 20.84 -21.49 11.06
C VAL A 536 22.35 -21.40 10.77
N THR A 537 22.75 -20.64 9.74
CA THR A 537 24.14 -20.63 9.24
C THR A 537 25.00 -19.44 9.71
N GLY A 538 24.48 -18.50 10.47
CA GLY A 538 25.17 -17.31 10.93
C GLY A 538 25.23 -17.18 12.47
N GLU A 539 26.09 -16.28 12.97
CA GLU A 539 26.20 -15.99 14.41
C GLU A 539 25.36 -14.80 14.86
N ASP A 540 25.13 -13.82 13.98
CA ASP A 540 24.41 -12.58 14.27
C ASP A 540 23.07 -12.56 13.54
N VAL A 541 22.18 -13.45 13.96
CA VAL A 541 20.92 -13.76 13.28
C VAL A 541 19.73 -13.54 14.20
N VAL A 542 18.69 -12.88 13.68
CA VAL A 542 17.39 -12.78 14.32
C VAL A 542 16.42 -13.76 13.67
N LEU A 543 15.82 -14.60 14.51
CA LEU A 543 14.69 -15.45 14.13
C LEU A 543 13.37 -14.72 14.37
N LYS A 544 12.46 -14.77 13.42
CA LYS A 544 11.09 -14.22 13.58
C LYS A 544 10.03 -15.23 13.19
N MET A 545 8.93 -15.21 13.94
CA MET A 545 7.68 -15.89 13.58
C MET A 545 6.83 -14.94 12.73
N GLY A 546 6.65 -15.25 11.45
CA GLY A 546 6.01 -14.37 10.47
C GLY A 546 7.01 -13.62 9.60
N GLY A 547 6.57 -12.56 8.91
CA GLY A 547 7.43 -11.77 8.03
C GLY A 547 8.29 -10.74 8.78
N PRO A 548 9.22 -10.05 8.09
CA PRO A 548 10.13 -9.10 8.73
C PRO A 548 9.44 -7.83 9.24
N MET A 549 8.28 -7.46 8.66
CA MET A 549 7.59 -6.21 8.97
C MET A 549 6.70 -6.34 10.22
N MET A 550 5.93 -7.42 10.33
CA MET A 550 4.94 -7.62 11.39
C MET A 550 5.21 -8.85 12.27
N GLY A 551 6.18 -9.68 11.91
CA GLY A 551 6.52 -10.89 12.64
C GLY A 551 7.15 -10.60 14.01
N ALA A 552 6.89 -11.47 14.99
CA ALA A 552 7.47 -11.38 16.32
C ALA A 552 8.86 -12.06 16.38
N PRO A 553 9.84 -11.50 17.10
CA PRO A 553 11.11 -12.17 17.30
C PRO A 553 10.94 -13.45 18.13
N ILE A 554 11.61 -14.51 17.71
CA ILE A 554 11.67 -15.80 18.42
C ILE A 554 12.89 -15.77 19.34
N GLN A 555 12.66 -15.58 20.62
CA GLN A 555 13.74 -15.58 21.63
C GLN A 555 14.09 -17.00 22.11
N ASP A 556 13.10 -17.88 22.12
CA ASP A 556 13.23 -19.30 22.47
C ASP A 556 12.62 -20.13 21.34
N THR A 557 13.42 -20.97 20.72
CA THR A 557 13.00 -21.86 19.63
C THR A 557 12.16 -23.04 20.10
N ASN A 558 12.07 -23.27 21.44
CA ASN A 558 11.19 -24.29 22.01
C ASN A 558 9.74 -23.82 22.13
N VAL A 559 9.25 -23.12 21.12
CA VAL A 559 7.87 -22.68 21.01
C VAL A 559 7.15 -23.44 19.89
N PRO A 560 5.83 -23.65 20.01
CA PRO A 560 5.08 -24.43 19.03
C PRO A 560 4.63 -23.58 17.82
N ILE A 561 4.42 -24.24 16.69
CA ILE A 561 3.63 -23.71 15.58
C ILE A 561 2.18 -23.60 16.02
N ILE A 562 1.60 -22.43 15.80
CA ILE A 562 0.22 -22.10 16.14
C ILE A 562 -0.60 -21.76 14.90
N LYS A 563 -1.93 -21.61 15.02
CA LYS A 563 -2.84 -21.27 13.91
C LYS A 563 -2.43 -20.01 13.15
N GLY A 564 -1.70 -19.07 13.79
CA GLY A 564 -1.22 -17.82 13.20
C GLY A 564 0.18 -17.87 12.56
N SER A 565 0.94 -18.96 12.73
CA SER A 565 2.34 -19.05 12.28
C SER A 565 2.43 -19.29 10.78
N ASN A 566 2.69 -18.27 9.96
CA ASN A 566 2.80 -18.38 8.49
C ASN A 566 4.24 -18.44 7.97
N GLY A 567 5.24 -18.19 8.83
CA GLY A 567 6.64 -18.28 8.46
C GLY A 567 7.57 -18.30 9.66
N ILE A 568 8.75 -18.84 9.43
CA ILE A 568 9.93 -18.75 10.28
C ILE A 568 11.01 -18.16 9.40
N ILE A 569 11.51 -16.96 9.74
CA ILE A 569 12.57 -16.31 8.98
C ILE A 569 13.83 -16.14 9.83
N ALA A 570 14.99 -16.37 9.20
CA ALA A 570 16.30 -16.10 9.78
C ALA A 570 16.99 -15.02 8.95
N ILE A 571 17.13 -13.83 9.52
CA ILE A 571 17.69 -12.64 8.86
C ILE A 571 18.81 -12.03 9.71
N ALA A 572 19.65 -11.18 9.09
CA ALA A 572 20.68 -10.45 9.81
C ALA A 572 20.10 -9.61 10.96
N ALA A 573 20.79 -9.56 12.09
CA ALA A 573 20.44 -8.63 13.15
C ALA A 573 20.68 -7.18 12.68
N ASP A 574 19.73 -6.31 12.96
CA ASP A 574 19.86 -4.88 12.68
C ASP A 574 20.44 -4.17 13.91
N HIS A 575 21.68 -3.69 13.79
CA HIS A 575 22.39 -2.94 14.83
C HIS A 575 22.33 -1.43 14.61
N THR A 576 21.44 -0.93 13.73
CA THR A 576 21.23 0.51 13.59
C THR A 576 20.74 1.11 14.90
N GLU A 577 21.39 2.19 15.32
CA GLU A 577 20.96 2.93 16.52
C GLU A 577 19.51 3.39 16.36
N GLU A 578 18.68 3.06 17.33
CA GLU A 578 17.31 3.59 17.41
C GLU A 578 17.36 5.12 17.51
N LYS A 579 16.85 5.80 16.51
CA LYS A 579 16.70 7.25 16.52
C LYS A 579 15.33 7.62 17.07
N GLU A 580 15.31 8.65 17.93
CA GLU A 580 14.04 9.19 18.44
C GLU A 580 13.12 9.58 17.28
N CYS A 581 11.87 9.14 17.34
CA CYS A 581 10.87 9.47 16.33
C CYS A 581 10.62 10.98 16.30
N ILE A 582 11.07 11.65 15.28
CA ILE A 582 10.75 13.06 15.03
C ILE A 582 9.36 13.14 14.36
N LYS A 583 8.30 13.03 15.14
CA LYS A 583 6.91 13.13 14.66
C LYS A 583 6.66 14.35 13.78
#